data_20a1a662fbfcead1ec28e065c9f74107
#
_entry.id   20a1a662fbfcead1ec28e065c9f74107
#
_cell.length_a   1.000
_cell.length_b   1.000
_cell.length_c   1.000
_cell.angle_alpha   90.00
_cell.angle_beta   90.00
_cell.angle_gamma   90.00
#
_symmetry.space_group_name_H-M   'P 1'
#
loop_
_entity.id
_entity.type
_entity.pdbx_description
1 polymer ?
#
loop_
_entity_poly.entity_id
_entity_poly.type
_entity_poly.pdbx_seq_one_letter_code
_entity_poly.pdbx_strand_id
1 'polypeptide(L)'
;MKPHKHAMASARKYGGKWQDYEEIHEFFDHSKSAHPDVRHRALLHSAWGIYLAERVFGRTFENSDGRIMAVRDVAEDHVFQDMGFIPTASKWLDAMDMRPWMGGPIKKRVYVAKGGPEHVD
;
A
#
# COMPACT_ATOMS: atom_id res chain seq x y z
N MET A 1 8.46 -7.18 6.84
CA MET A 1 8.64 -6.68 8.24
C MET A 1 7.31 -6.20 8.77
N LYS A 2 7.14 -6.32 10.06
CA LYS A 2 5.94 -5.76 10.71
C LYS A 2 6.07 -4.23 10.79
N PRO A 3 4.94 -3.50 10.83
CA PRO A 3 4.96 -2.03 10.90
C PRO A 3 5.82 -1.50 12.04
N HIS A 4 5.78 -2.14 13.18
CA HIS A 4 6.58 -1.73 14.34
C HIS A 4 8.09 -1.76 14.05
N LYS A 5 8.56 -2.78 13.34
CA LYS A 5 9.99 -2.87 13.00
C LYS A 5 10.39 -1.80 12.00
N HIS A 6 9.53 -1.51 11.04
CA HIS A 6 9.75 -0.39 10.12
C HIS A 6 9.82 0.94 10.87
N ALA A 7 8.91 1.13 11.82
CA ALA A 7 8.87 2.36 12.61
C ALA A 7 10.14 2.51 13.47
N MET A 8 10.63 1.43 14.04
CA MET A 8 11.89 1.45 14.79
C MET A 8 13.06 1.80 13.89
N ALA A 9 13.09 1.27 12.68
CA ALA A 9 14.14 1.59 11.70
C ALA A 9 14.09 3.07 11.33
N SER A 10 12.89 3.62 11.17
CA SER A 10 12.73 5.05 10.90
C SER A 10 13.28 5.91 12.04
N ALA A 11 12.97 5.54 13.28
CA ALA A 11 13.46 6.28 14.44
C ALA A 11 14.97 6.24 14.52
N ARG A 12 15.60 5.11 14.21
CA ARG A 12 17.06 5.01 14.18
C ARG A 12 17.66 5.88 13.08
N LYS A 13 16.99 5.98 11.94
CA LYS A 13 17.49 6.73 10.79
C LYS A 13 17.29 8.24 10.92
N TYR A 14 16.13 8.64 11.42
CA TYR A 14 15.70 10.04 11.38
C TYR A 14 15.62 10.71 12.76
N GLY A 15 15.71 9.93 13.82
CA GLY A 15 15.49 10.45 15.17
C GLY A 15 14.03 10.38 15.56
N GLY A 16 13.73 10.98 16.71
CA GLY A 16 12.39 10.91 17.28
C GLY A 16 12.09 9.55 17.89
N LYS A 17 10.82 9.25 17.97
CA LYS A 17 10.32 8.00 18.54
C LYS A 17 9.68 7.17 17.44
N TRP A 18 9.67 5.84 17.60
CA TRP A 18 9.05 4.98 16.61
C TRP A 18 7.56 5.30 16.42
N GLN A 19 6.88 5.78 17.47
CA GLN A 19 5.47 6.15 17.38
C GLN A 19 5.23 7.28 16.37
N ASP A 20 6.24 8.10 16.12
CA ASP A 20 6.13 9.20 15.16
C ASP A 20 5.90 8.70 13.74
N TYR A 21 6.30 7.46 13.45
CA TYR A 21 6.29 6.89 12.10
C TYR A 21 5.29 5.76 11.93
N GLU A 22 4.68 5.32 13.02
CA GLU A 22 3.88 4.10 13.03
C GLU A 22 2.71 4.13 12.04
N GLU A 23 1.97 5.23 12.01
CA GLU A 23 0.81 5.32 11.15
C GLU A 23 1.16 5.20 9.67
N ILE A 24 2.28 5.77 9.26
CA ILE A 24 2.71 5.67 7.87
C ILE A 24 3.03 4.22 7.52
N HIS A 25 3.74 3.53 8.40
CA HIS A 25 4.08 2.14 8.16
C HIS A 25 2.85 1.23 8.20
N GLU A 26 1.92 1.47 9.11
CA GLU A 26 0.68 0.71 9.17
C GLU A 26 -0.16 0.88 7.91
N PHE A 27 -0.14 2.07 7.32
CA PHE A 27 -0.84 2.34 6.07
C PHE A 27 -0.50 1.33 4.98
N PHE A 28 0.78 1.02 4.82
CA PHE A 28 1.24 0.10 3.77
C PHE A 28 0.85 -1.35 4.04
N ASP A 29 0.72 -1.73 5.29
CA ASP A 29 0.41 -3.12 5.65
C ASP A 29 -1.06 -3.36 5.97
N HIS A 30 -1.86 -2.30 5.98
CA HIS A 30 -3.28 -2.40 6.30
C HIS A 30 -4.03 -3.29 5.31
N SER A 31 -3.56 -3.36 4.08
CA SER A 31 -4.15 -4.20 3.04
C SER A 31 -4.09 -5.69 3.33
N LYS A 32 -3.34 -6.11 4.35
CA LYS A 32 -3.38 -7.50 4.81
C LYS A 32 -4.78 -7.93 5.22
N SER A 33 -5.60 -6.99 5.67
CA SER A 33 -6.98 -7.29 6.03
C SER A 33 -7.84 -7.60 4.81
N ALA A 34 -7.43 -7.15 3.63
CA ALA A 34 -8.14 -7.43 2.38
C ALA A 34 -7.66 -8.73 1.73
N HIS A 35 -6.38 -9.07 1.91
CA HIS A 35 -5.80 -10.26 1.30
C HIS A 35 -4.62 -10.74 2.15
N PRO A 36 -4.66 -11.98 2.67
CA PRO A 36 -3.74 -12.39 3.73
C PRO A 36 -2.31 -12.69 3.32
N ASP A 37 -2.06 -13.01 2.05
CA ASP A 37 -0.69 -13.33 1.63
C ASP A 37 0.02 -12.11 1.06
N VAL A 38 1.29 -12.29 0.65
CA VAL A 38 2.13 -11.18 0.18
C VAL A 38 1.56 -10.41 -1.01
N ARG A 39 0.58 -10.98 -1.71
CA ARG A 39 -0.04 -10.27 -2.84
C ARG A 39 -0.81 -9.03 -2.41
N HIS A 40 -1.16 -8.89 -1.11
CA HIS A 40 -1.76 -7.66 -0.60
C HIS A 40 -0.86 -6.45 -0.88
N ARG A 41 0.44 -6.69 -1.02
CA ARG A 41 1.40 -5.62 -1.29
C ARG A 41 1.16 -4.92 -2.63
N ALA A 42 0.47 -5.60 -3.57
CA ALA A 42 0.13 -4.99 -4.86
C ALA A 42 -0.70 -3.73 -4.71
N LEU A 43 -1.43 -3.58 -3.62
CA LEU A 43 -2.32 -2.44 -3.43
C LEU A 43 -1.56 -1.15 -3.12
N LEU A 44 -0.53 -1.21 -2.28
CA LEU A 44 0.13 0.00 -1.82
C LEU A 44 1.66 -0.01 -1.90
N HIS A 45 2.30 -1.18 -2.02
CA HIS A 45 3.76 -1.26 -2.08
C HIS A 45 4.28 -0.91 -3.48
N SER A 46 4.16 0.35 -3.83
CA SER A 46 4.54 0.87 -5.14
C SER A 46 4.72 2.39 -5.08
N ALA A 47 5.24 2.97 -6.16
CA ALA A 47 5.30 4.42 -6.29
C ALA A 47 3.91 5.05 -6.14
N TRP A 48 2.87 4.36 -6.62
CA TRP A 48 1.49 4.82 -6.45
C TRP A 48 1.07 4.86 -4.98
N GLY A 49 1.39 3.81 -4.22
CA GLY A 49 1.11 3.77 -2.79
C GLY A 49 1.84 4.85 -2.02
N ILE A 50 3.08 5.15 -2.41
CA ILE A 50 3.86 6.25 -1.81
C ILE A 50 3.16 7.59 -2.05
N TYR A 51 2.71 7.83 -3.27
CA TYR A 51 1.93 9.02 -3.60
C TYR A 51 0.65 9.09 -2.74
N LEU A 52 -0.06 7.98 -2.58
CA LEU A 52 -1.26 7.95 -1.75
C LEU A 52 -0.95 8.25 -0.28
N ALA A 53 0.18 7.79 0.23
CA ALA A 53 0.60 8.10 1.60
C ALA A 53 0.75 9.61 1.78
N GLU A 54 1.34 10.30 0.80
CA GLU A 54 1.43 11.76 0.86
C GLU A 54 0.05 12.42 0.84
N ARG A 55 -0.91 11.84 0.12
CA ARG A 55 -2.27 12.38 0.09
C ARG A 55 -2.99 12.18 1.41
N VAL A 56 -2.70 11.12 2.11
CA VAL A 56 -3.35 10.79 3.39
C VAL A 56 -2.73 11.57 4.55
N PHE A 57 -1.41 11.59 4.63
CA PHE A 57 -0.69 12.14 5.79
C PHE A 57 -0.13 13.55 5.55
N GLY A 58 -0.24 14.07 4.32
CA GLY A 58 0.39 15.33 3.97
C GLY A 58 1.81 15.11 3.49
N ARG A 59 2.46 16.19 3.09
CA ARG A 59 3.83 16.10 2.57
C ARG A 59 4.87 15.98 3.67
N THR A 60 4.62 16.63 4.78
CA THR A 60 5.59 16.69 5.88
C THR A 60 4.90 16.49 7.22
N PHE A 61 5.69 16.10 8.20
CA PHE A 61 5.27 16.06 9.60
C PHE A 61 6.49 16.34 10.46
N GLU A 62 6.25 16.70 11.71
CA GLU A 62 7.33 16.96 12.66
C GLU A 62 7.46 15.76 13.58
N ASN A 63 8.67 15.23 13.74
CA ASN A 63 8.90 14.14 14.67
C ASN A 63 9.08 14.67 16.10
N SER A 64 9.25 13.75 17.07
CA SER A 64 9.37 14.12 18.48
C SER A 64 10.60 14.96 18.80
N ASP A 65 11.62 14.91 17.94
CA ASP A 65 12.84 15.73 18.11
C ASP A 65 12.69 17.12 17.47
N GLY A 66 11.52 17.43 16.90
CA GLY A 66 11.29 18.71 16.23
C GLY A 66 11.82 18.75 14.80
N ARG A 67 12.21 17.63 14.25
CA ARG A 67 12.69 17.55 12.87
C ARG A 67 11.52 17.46 11.91
N ILE A 68 11.57 18.24 10.84
CA ILE A 68 10.56 18.15 9.78
C ILE A 68 10.92 16.99 8.87
N MET A 69 9.99 16.06 8.74
CA MET A 69 10.15 14.86 7.96
C MET A 69 9.28 14.90 6.72
N ALA A 70 9.78 14.35 5.62
CA ALA A 70 8.94 14.13 4.44
C ALA A 70 8.25 12.77 4.58
N VAL A 71 6.94 12.76 4.44
CA VAL A 71 6.16 11.51 4.43
C VAL A 71 6.69 10.57 3.35
N ARG A 72 7.03 11.12 2.19
CA ARG A 72 7.57 10.35 1.07
C ARG A 72 8.80 9.54 1.45
N ASP A 73 9.72 10.13 2.21
CA ASP A 73 10.95 9.43 2.59
C ASP A 73 10.66 8.21 3.45
N VAL A 74 9.75 8.35 4.41
CA VAL A 74 9.35 7.25 5.28
C VAL A 74 8.61 6.17 4.48
N ALA A 75 7.74 6.60 3.57
CA ALA A 75 6.99 5.69 2.70
C ALA A 75 7.91 4.91 1.77
N GLU A 76 8.88 5.59 1.16
CA GLU A 76 9.87 4.94 0.29
C GLU A 76 10.68 3.91 1.06
N ASP A 77 11.11 4.26 2.27
CA ASP A 77 11.85 3.33 3.11
C ASP A 77 11.05 2.06 3.39
N HIS A 78 9.75 2.21 3.67
CA HIS A 78 8.88 1.05 3.94
C HIS A 78 8.86 0.10 2.74
N VAL A 79 8.56 0.64 1.57
CA VAL A 79 8.46 -0.17 0.36
C VAL A 79 9.81 -0.79 0.02
N PHE A 80 10.87 -0.01 0.10
CA PHE A 80 12.21 -0.49 -0.20
C PHE A 80 12.65 -1.60 0.76
N GLN A 81 12.34 -1.47 2.04
CA GLN A 81 12.69 -2.49 3.03
C GLN A 81 11.97 -3.81 2.78
N ASP A 82 10.72 -3.74 2.30
CA ASP A 82 9.96 -4.95 2.03
C ASP A 82 10.26 -5.57 0.67
N MET A 83 10.53 -4.74 -0.35
CA MET A 83 10.63 -5.21 -1.73
C MET A 83 12.05 -5.25 -2.28
N GLY A 84 12.98 -4.49 -1.68
CA GLY A 84 14.32 -4.33 -2.22
C GLY A 84 14.40 -3.32 -3.37
N PHE A 85 13.29 -2.77 -3.79
CA PHE A 85 13.19 -1.71 -4.78
C PHE A 85 11.79 -1.12 -4.69
N ILE A 86 11.53 -0.05 -5.42
CA ILE A 86 10.20 0.58 -5.45
C ILE A 86 9.54 0.26 -6.77
N PRO A 87 8.61 -0.71 -6.80
CA PRO A 87 7.92 -1.04 -8.05
C PRO A 87 6.91 0.05 -8.42
N THR A 88 6.56 0.12 -9.70
CA THR A 88 5.43 0.92 -10.15
C THR A 88 4.15 0.11 -9.99
N ALA A 89 3.01 0.80 -10.00
CA ALA A 89 1.73 0.10 -10.02
C ALA A 89 1.61 -0.78 -11.27
N SER A 90 2.09 -0.27 -12.42
CA SER A 90 2.08 -1.06 -13.67
C SER A 90 2.84 -2.36 -13.54
N LYS A 91 3.98 -2.35 -12.83
CA LYS A 91 4.74 -3.58 -12.65
C LYS A 91 3.94 -4.64 -11.92
N TRP A 92 3.19 -4.24 -10.88
CA TRP A 92 2.29 -5.13 -10.18
C TRP A 92 1.16 -5.63 -11.07
N LEU A 93 0.54 -4.70 -11.81
CA LEU A 93 -0.62 -5.02 -12.64
C LEU A 93 -0.23 -5.89 -13.84
N ASP A 94 0.97 -5.70 -14.38
CA ASP A 94 1.46 -6.52 -15.50
C ASP A 94 1.68 -7.99 -15.10
N ALA A 95 1.80 -8.26 -13.80
CA ALA A 95 1.91 -9.63 -13.31
C ALA A 95 0.55 -10.30 -13.15
N MET A 96 -0.53 -9.57 -13.35
CA MET A 96 -1.89 -10.08 -13.18
C MET A 96 -2.46 -10.50 -14.51
N ASP A 97 -3.09 -11.67 -14.56
CA ASP A 97 -3.81 -12.10 -15.75
C ASP A 97 -5.05 -11.25 -15.96
N MET A 98 -5.24 -10.78 -17.19
CA MET A 98 -6.48 -10.08 -17.53
C MET A 98 -7.63 -11.05 -17.66
N ARG A 99 -8.75 -10.68 -17.07
CA ARG A 99 -9.99 -11.46 -17.17
C ARG A 99 -11.05 -10.60 -17.84
N PRO A 100 -12.04 -11.24 -18.53
CA PRO A 100 -13.05 -10.47 -19.25
C PRO A 100 -13.80 -9.43 -18.43
N TRP A 101 -14.11 -9.74 -17.17
CA TRP A 101 -14.85 -8.81 -16.30
C TRP A 101 -14.05 -7.54 -15.95
N MET A 102 -12.73 -7.58 -16.10
CA MET A 102 -11.87 -6.43 -15.77
C MET A 102 -11.99 -5.32 -16.81
N GLY A 103 -12.42 -5.65 -18.03
CA GLY A 103 -12.55 -4.68 -19.11
C GLY A 103 -13.90 -3.98 -19.16
N GLY A 104 -14.76 -4.23 -18.19
CA GLY A 104 -16.06 -3.64 -18.16
C GLY A 104 -17.15 -4.69 -18.00
N PRO A 105 -18.42 -4.29 -18.03
CA PRO A 105 -19.52 -5.22 -17.85
C PRO A 105 -19.53 -6.26 -18.97
N ILE A 106 -19.66 -7.52 -18.60
CA ILE A 106 -19.85 -8.56 -19.58
C ILE A 106 -21.30 -8.50 -20.06
N LYS A 107 -21.52 -8.94 -21.29
CA LYS A 107 -22.85 -8.81 -21.87
C LYS A 107 -23.89 -9.59 -21.11
N LYS A 108 -23.56 -10.77 -20.63
CA LYS A 108 -24.45 -11.50 -19.77
C LYS A 108 -24.13 -11.15 -18.34
N ARG A 109 -25.13 -10.72 -17.62
CA ARG A 109 -24.94 -10.38 -16.26
C ARG A 109 -24.81 -11.63 -15.39
N VAL A 110 -23.83 -11.63 -14.54
CA VAL A 110 -23.61 -12.72 -13.62
C VAL A 110 -23.63 -12.16 -12.21
N TYR A 111 -24.48 -12.71 -11.38
CA TYR A 111 -24.61 -12.26 -9.99
C TYR A 111 -23.79 -13.19 -9.11
N VAL A 112 -22.50 -12.96 -9.11
CA VAL A 112 -21.57 -13.83 -8.39
C VAL A 112 -21.90 -13.89 -6.91
N ALA A 113 -22.28 -12.76 -6.34
CA ALA A 113 -22.58 -12.69 -4.92
C ALA A 113 -23.78 -13.54 -4.52
N LYS A 114 -24.62 -13.89 -5.47
CA LYS A 114 -25.78 -14.73 -5.21
C LYS A 114 -25.51 -16.19 -5.54
N GLY A 115 -24.30 -16.48 -5.95
CA GLY A 115 -23.92 -17.84 -6.23
C GLY A 115 -24.47 -18.42 -7.51
N GLY A 116 -25.22 -17.66 -8.29
CA GLY A 116 -25.77 -18.13 -9.54
C GLY A 116 -25.85 -17.04 -10.56
N PRO A 117 -25.81 -17.38 -11.86
CA PRO A 117 -25.99 -16.42 -12.91
C PRO A 117 -27.45 -16.06 -13.02
N GLU A 118 -27.67 -14.90 -13.27
CA GLU A 118 -28.95 -14.53 -13.59
C GLU A 118 -28.84 -14.03 -14.86
N HIS A 119 -29.05 -13.93 -15.63
CA HIS A 119 -28.81 -13.38 -16.67
C HIS A 119 -29.17 -12.50 -17.06
N VAL A 120 -29.24 -12.05 -17.64
CA VAL A 120 -29.57 -11.24 -17.94
C VAL A 120 -29.49 -10.50 -18.91
N ASP A 121 -29.33 -10.14 -19.53
CA ASP A 121 -29.32 -9.26 -20.50
C ASP A 121 -29.40 -9.59 -21.68
#